data_6f50bafb5517e7784f7877ee5c7cd901
#
_entry.id   6f50bafb5517e7784f7877ee5c7cd901
#
_cell.length_a   1.000
_cell.length_b   1.000
_cell.length_c   1.000
_cell.angle_alpha   90.00
_cell.angle_beta   90.00
_cell.angle_gamma   90.00
#
_symmetry.space_group_name_H-M   'P 1'
#
loop_
_entity.id
_entity.type
_entity.pdbx_description
1 polymer ?
#
loop_
_entity_poly.entity_id
_entity_poly.type
_entity_poly.pdbx_seq_one_letter_code
_entity_poly.pdbx_strand_id
1 'polypeptide(L)' 'MTGYSERIVSILEQKVGPELAQSALRIKCKKLGIAPENITADKVPILADDLYEPLRIFAGEEFARALTTQIKAIS' A
#
# COMPACT_ATOMS: atom_id res chain seq x y z
N MET A 1 3.63 12.26 13.94
CA MET A 1 3.60 12.70 12.55
C MET A 1 3.30 11.53 11.62
N THR A 2 2.37 11.69 10.71
CA THR A 2 1.90 10.60 9.87
C THR A 2 2.71 10.53 8.59
N GLY A 3 3.47 9.46 8.42
CA GLY A 3 4.23 9.23 7.21
C GLY A 3 3.41 8.53 6.14
N TYR A 4 3.99 8.36 4.97
CA TYR A 4 3.32 7.66 3.87
C TYR A 4 2.97 6.23 4.24
N SER A 5 3.85 5.53 4.97
CA SER A 5 3.58 4.13 5.36
C SER A 5 2.31 4.04 6.19
N GLU A 6 2.13 4.93 7.14
CA GLU A 6 0.94 4.93 7.99
C GLU A 6 -0.32 5.21 7.18
N ARG A 7 -0.25 6.12 6.23
CA ARG A 7 -1.38 6.45 5.36
C ARG A 7 -1.75 5.28 4.47
N ILE A 8 -0.76 4.62 3.90
CA ILE A 8 -1.00 3.46 3.04
C ILE A 8 -1.61 2.32 3.85
N VAL A 9 -1.05 2.04 5.04
CA VAL A 9 -1.59 1.01 5.92
C VAL A 9 -3.02 1.34 6.31
N SER A 10 -3.30 2.60 6.63
CA SER A 10 -4.64 3.04 7.00
C SER A 10 -5.67 2.79 5.90
N ILE A 11 -5.27 3.00 4.65
CA ILE A 11 -6.14 2.72 3.51
C ILE A 11 -6.37 1.22 3.36
N LEU A 12 -5.29 0.43 3.44
CA LEU A 12 -5.37 -1.01 3.26
C LEU A 12 -6.14 -1.71 4.37
N GLU A 13 -5.97 -1.26 5.60
CA GLU A 13 -6.58 -1.94 6.74
C GLU A 13 -8.11 -1.87 6.74
N GLN A 14 -8.68 -0.92 6.03
CA GLN A 14 -10.13 -0.83 5.88
C GLN A 14 -10.71 -2.09 5.25
N LYS A 15 -9.92 -2.80 4.46
CA LYS A 15 -10.38 -4.00 3.77
C LYS A 15 -9.72 -5.27 4.27
N VAL A 16 -8.42 -5.25 4.53
CA VAL A 16 -7.68 -6.46 4.84
C VAL A 16 -7.30 -6.57 6.32
N GLY A 17 -7.55 -5.53 7.11
CA GLY A 17 -7.17 -5.49 8.51
C GLY A 17 -5.74 -4.99 8.71
N PRO A 18 -5.41 -4.58 9.96
CA PRO A 18 -4.12 -3.93 10.21
C PRO A 18 -2.91 -4.85 10.04
N GLU A 19 -3.01 -6.11 10.47
CA GLU A 19 -1.87 -7.01 10.39
C GLU A 19 -1.49 -7.32 8.96
N LEU A 20 -2.46 -7.65 8.14
CA LEU A 20 -2.22 -7.97 6.74
C LEU A 20 -1.78 -6.73 5.97
N ALA A 21 -2.35 -5.57 6.29
CA ALA A 21 -1.96 -4.32 5.66
C ALA A 21 -0.49 -4.00 5.92
N GLN A 22 -0.06 -4.12 7.16
CA GLN A 22 1.34 -3.87 7.53
C GLN A 22 2.28 -4.87 6.87
N SER A 23 1.91 -6.15 6.88
CA SER A 23 2.73 -7.19 6.26
C SER A 23 2.88 -6.98 4.77
N ALA A 24 1.80 -6.66 4.09
CA ALA A 24 1.82 -6.44 2.65
C ALA A 24 2.72 -5.26 2.30
N LEU A 25 2.59 -4.16 3.01
CA LEU A 25 3.43 -2.98 2.76
C LEU A 25 4.90 -3.29 3.03
N ARG A 26 5.19 -3.97 4.13
CA ARG A 26 6.56 -4.32 4.49
C ARG A 26 7.22 -5.17 3.42
N ILE A 27 6.49 -6.16 2.89
CA ILE A 27 7.01 -7.04 1.84
C ILE A 27 7.33 -6.23 0.58
N LYS A 28 6.46 -5.33 0.20
CA LYS A 28 6.66 -4.52 -1.00
C LYS A 28 7.81 -3.53 -0.83
N CYS A 29 7.93 -2.93 0.34
CA CYS A 29 9.06 -2.05 0.62
C CYS A 29 10.38 -2.81 0.57
N LYS A 30 10.42 -4.00 1.13
CA LYS A 30 11.62 -4.85 1.10
C LYS A 30 12.02 -5.19 -0.33
N LYS A 31 11.04 -5.47 -1.16
CA LYS A 31 11.28 -5.76 -2.58
C LYS A 31 11.91 -4.57 -3.30
N LEU A 32 11.52 -3.36 -2.93
CA LEU A 32 12.09 -2.13 -3.51
C LEU A 32 13.38 -1.70 -2.83
N GLY A 33 13.78 -2.37 -1.76
CA GLY A 33 15.00 -2.03 -1.03
C GLY A 33 14.89 -0.80 -0.16
N ILE A 34 13.68 -0.47 0.29
CA ILE A 34 13.44 0.68 1.17
C ILE A 34 12.77 0.24 2.46
N ALA A 35 12.97 1.01 3.52
CA ALA A 35 12.25 0.82 4.77
C ALA A 35 10.91 1.54 4.70
N PRO A 36 9.86 1.04 5.39
CA PRO A 36 8.56 1.70 5.37
C PRO A 36 8.59 3.17 5.79
N GLU A 37 9.46 3.52 6.74
CA GLU A 37 9.60 4.89 7.19
C GLU A 37 10.31 5.80 6.18
N ASN A 38 10.91 5.22 5.16
CA ASN A 38 11.66 5.96 4.13
C ASN A 38 10.90 6.10 2.81
N ILE A 39 9.62 5.82 2.81
CA ILE A 39 8.80 5.97 1.61
C ILE A 39 8.70 7.47 1.26
N THR A 40 9.04 7.78 0.02
CA THR A 40 8.91 9.15 -0.51
C THR A 40 7.74 9.23 -1.49
N ALA A 41 7.34 10.45 -1.84
CA ALA A 41 6.19 10.65 -2.71
C ALA A 41 6.33 9.92 -4.05
N ASP A 42 7.54 9.88 -4.60
CA ASP A 42 7.79 9.21 -5.88
C ASP A 42 7.67 7.70 -5.80
N LYS A 43 7.81 7.12 -4.61
CA LYS A 43 7.68 5.67 -4.40
C LYS A 43 6.24 5.25 -4.19
N VAL A 44 5.36 6.17 -3.79
CA VAL A 44 3.97 5.83 -3.50
C VAL A 44 3.25 5.21 -4.70
N PRO A 45 3.33 5.78 -5.91
CA PRO A 45 2.68 5.14 -7.07
C PRO A 45 3.27 3.76 -7.40
N ILE A 46 4.57 3.58 -7.21
CA ILE A 46 5.22 2.29 -7.45
C ILE A 46 4.69 1.25 -6.48
N LEU A 47 4.58 1.62 -5.20
CA LEU A 47 4.02 0.73 -4.19
C LEU A 47 2.56 0.40 -4.47
N ALA A 48 1.79 1.39 -4.92
CA ALA A 48 0.39 1.17 -5.26
C ALA A 48 0.27 0.14 -6.37
N ASP A 49 1.08 0.26 -7.43
CA ASP A 49 1.07 -0.69 -8.53
C ASP A 49 1.48 -2.09 -8.08
N ASP A 50 2.49 -2.18 -7.21
CA ASP A 50 2.93 -3.47 -6.67
C ASP A 50 1.87 -4.12 -5.77
N LEU A 51 1.10 -3.31 -5.07
CA LEU A 51 0.05 -3.80 -4.18
C LEU A 51 -1.20 -4.23 -4.95
N TYR A 52 -1.37 -3.78 -6.19
CA TYR A 52 -2.57 -4.06 -6.97
C TYR A 52 -2.83 -5.56 -7.12
N GLU A 53 -1.81 -6.34 -7.50
CA GLU A 53 -1.96 -7.78 -7.73
C GLU A 53 -2.43 -8.54 -6.51
N PRO A 54 -1.76 -8.43 -5.34
CA PRO A 54 -2.25 -9.15 -4.16
C PRO A 54 -3.62 -8.66 -3.72
N LEU A 55 -3.91 -7.38 -3.87
CA LEU A 55 -5.24 -6.87 -3.53
C LEU A 55 -6.31 -7.41 -4.46
N ARG A 56 -6.00 -7.50 -5.75
CA ARG A 56 -6.92 -8.06 -6.73
C ARG A 56 -7.26 -9.52 -6.41
N ILE A 57 -6.25 -10.30 -6.06
CA ILE A 57 -6.42 -11.70 -5.71
C ILE A 57 -7.20 -11.85 -4.42
N PHE A 58 -6.89 -11.02 -3.42
CA PHE A 58 -7.50 -11.11 -2.10
C PHE A 58 -8.93 -10.56 -2.05
N ALA A 59 -9.16 -9.41 -2.67
CA ALA A 59 -10.42 -8.67 -2.48
C ALA A 59 -11.15 -8.36 -3.79
N GLY A 60 -10.59 -8.71 -4.94
CA GLY A 60 -11.21 -8.48 -6.24
C GLY A 60 -10.71 -7.21 -6.91
N GLU A 61 -10.93 -7.14 -8.21
CA GLU A 61 -10.40 -6.07 -9.05
C GLU A 61 -10.92 -4.70 -8.66
N GLU A 62 -12.21 -4.58 -8.34
CA GLU A 62 -12.80 -3.29 -7.98
C GLU A 62 -12.17 -2.71 -6.73
N PHE A 63 -11.98 -3.54 -5.70
CA PHE A 63 -11.33 -3.10 -4.48
C PHE A 63 -9.86 -2.76 -4.71
N ALA A 64 -9.16 -3.58 -5.48
CA ALA A 64 -7.76 -3.32 -5.79
C ALA A 64 -7.61 -1.97 -6.49
N ARG A 65 -8.46 -1.71 -7.46
CA ARG A 65 -8.43 -0.44 -8.19
C ARG A 65 -8.75 0.74 -7.28
N ALA A 66 -9.79 0.61 -6.46
CA ALA A 66 -10.19 1.67 -5.55
C ALA A 66 -9.10 1.98 -4.53
N LEU A 67 -8.51 0.96 -3.93
CA LEU A 67 -7.48 1.14 -2.92
C LEU A 67 -6.20 1.72 -3.51
N THR A 68 -5.77 1.22 -4.67
CA THR A 68 -4.57 1.75 -5.30
C THR A 68 -4.76 3.19 -5.77
N THR A 69 -5.96 3.54 -6.21
CA THR A 69 -6.28 4.92 -6.56
C THR A 69 -6.17 5.83 -5.34
N GLN A 70 -6.69 5.38 -4.19
CA GLN A 70 -6.58 6.15 -2.96
C GLN A 70 -5.13 6.30 -2.52
N ILE A 71 -4.33 5.23 -2.65
CA ILE A 71 -2.92 5.30 -2.29
C ILE A 71 -2.19 6.31 -3.19
N LYS A 72 -2.42 6.26 -4.49
CA LYS A 72 -1.80 7.21 -5.41
C LYS A 72 -2.18 8.66 -5.11
N ALA A 73 -3.38 8.87 -4.58
CA ALA A 73 -3.86 10.21 -4.28
C ALA A 73 -3.14 10.87 -3.11
N ILE A 74 -2.47 10.09 -2.25
CA ILE A 74 -1.75 10.67 -1.12
C ILE A 74 -0.36 11.19 -1.49
N SER A 75 0.13 10.86 -2.65
CA SER A 75 1.43 11.37 -3.13
C SER A 75 1.30 12.74 -3.83
#